data_f4c55e352cc7683b1c1b4c0408336770
#
_entry.id   f4c55e352cc7683b1c1b4c0408336770
#
_cell.length_a   1.000
_cell.length_b   1.000
_cell.length_c   1.000
_cell.angle_alpha   90.00
_cell.angle_beta   90.00
_cell.angle_gamma   90.00
#
_symmetry.space_group_name_H-M   'P 1'
#
loop_
_entity.id
_entity.type
_entity.pdbx_description
1 polymer ?
#
loop_
_entity_poly.entity_id
_entity_poly.type
_entity_poly.pdbx_seq_one_letter_code
_entity_poly.pdbx_strand_id
1 'polypeptide(L)'
;MSQTPHGRNEFDHERELIQNQEVYRLRQEQARLRAAQRQTRLAWVRNTITLLVGALEVLLAIRFFLRLSSANPDNPFAQTIYNLSAPFMTPFSTLFISPTDADATRIFDLNNLIAMVVYALLGGLAVALVNYFQGPVERR
;
A
#
# COMPACT_ATOMS: atom_id res chain seq x y z
N MET A 1 -46.87 -49.79 23.53
CA MET A 1 -46.53 -48.89 22.44
C MET A 1 -45.11 -49.19 21.96
N SER A 2 -45.00 -50.06 20.97
CA SER A 2 -43.72 -50.41 20.38
C SER A 2 -43.38 -49.36 19.30
N GLN A 3 -42.56 -48.42 19.66
CA GLN A 3 -41.88 -47.63 18.63
C GLN A 3 -41.02 -48.61 17.83
N THR A 4 -41.39 -48.81 16.59
CA THR A 4 -40.63 -49.65 15.68
C THR A 4 -39.22 -49.11 15.57
N PRO A 5 -38.14 -49.95 15.65
CA PRO A 5 -36.74 -49.51 15.51
C PRO A 5 -36.48 -48.81 14.19
N HIS A 6 -37.33 -48.93 13.22
CA HIS A 6 -37.24 -48.27 11.89
C HIS A 6 -37.43 -46.77 11.95
N GLY A 7 -38.41 -46.30 12.72
CA GLY A 7 -38.68 -44.85 12.83
C GLY A 7 -37.61 -44.07 13.58
N ARG A 8 -36.92 -44.70 14.51
CA ARG A 8 -35.81 -44.07 15.25
C ARG A 8 -34.58 -43.82 14.34
N ASN A 9 -34.27 -44.75 13.50
CA ASN A 9 -33.14 -44.63 12.56
C ASN A 9 -33.40 -43.58 11.50
N GLU A 10 -34.63 -43.39 11.05
CA GLU A 10 -34.98 -42.33 10.08
C GLU A 10 -34.83 -40.93 10.71
N PHE A 11 -35.31 -40.71 11.93
CA PHE A 11 -35.14 -39.45 12.64
C PHE A 11 -33.67 -39.12 12.96
N ASP A 12 -32.89 -40.10 13.32
CA ASP A 12 -31.45 -39.90 13.55
C ASP A 12 -30.73 -39.58 12.26
N HIS A 13 -31.11 -40.18 11.17
CA HIS A 13 -30.52 -39.93 9.84
C HIS A 13 -30.88 -38.53 9.34
N GLU A 14 -32.10 -38.09 9.52
CA GLU A 14 -32.52 -36.70 9.20
C GLU A 14 -31.75 -35.67 10.02
N ARG A 15 -31.55 -35.91 11.30
CA ARG A 15 -30.77 -35.02 12.18
C ARG A 15 -29.33 -34.92 11.75
N GLU A 16 -28.70 -36.03 11.37
CA GLU A 16 -27.34 -36.04 10.84
C GLU A 16 -27.22 -35.23 9.53
N LEU A 17 -28.19 -35.37 8.63
CA LEU A 17 -28.23 -34.61 7.38
C LEU A 17 -28.36 -33.11 7.63
N ILE A 18 -29.23 -32.70 8.57
CA ILE A 18 -29.42 -31.29 8.94
C ILE A 18 -28.14 -30.72 9.58
N GLN A 19 -27.52 -31.46 10.50
CA GLN A 19 -26.24 -31.07 11.11
C GLN A 19 -25.12 -30.93 10.10
N ASN A 20 -25.00 -31.86 9.16
CA ASN A 20 -24.02 -31.80 8.10
C ASN A 20 -24.24 -30.59 7.18
N GLN A 21 -25.47 -30.27 6.84
CA GLN A 21 -25.79 -29.06 6.06
C GLN A 21 -25.43 -27.77 6.82
N GLU A 22 -25.70 -27.68 8.11
CA GLU A 22 -25.32 -26.54 8.94
C GLU A 22 -23.79 -26.38 9.01
N VAL A 23 -23.07 -27.46 9.20
CA VAL A 23 -21.58 -27.46 9.20
C VAL A 23 -21.02 -26.96 7.87
N TYR A 24 -21.57 -27.40 6.75
CA TYR A 24 -21.16 -26.94 5.42
C TYR A 24 -21.44 -25.44 5.24
N ARG A 25 -22.60 -24.95 5.67
CA ARG A 25 -22.94 -23.52 5.63
C ARG A 25 -21.98 -22.69 6.46
N LEU A 26 -21.71 -23.10 7.69
CA LEU A 26 -20.77 -22.42 8.57
C LEU A 26 -19.35 -22.37 7.98
N ARG A 27 -18.88 -23.46 7.40
CA ARG A 27 -17.58 -23.50 6.73
C ARG A 27 -17.52 -22.56 5.53
N GLN A 28 -18.59 -22.49 4.72
CA GLN A 28 -18.67 -21.55 3.60
C GLN A 28 -18.68 -20.10 4.07
N GLU A 29 -19.42 -19.78 5.13
CA GLU A 29 -19.42 -18.43 5.71
C GLU A 29 -18.07 -18.04 6.27
N GLN A 30 -17.40 -18.95 7.00
CA GLN A 30 -16.05 -18.72 7.50
C GLN A 30 -15.04 -18.50 6.37
N ALA A 31 -15.14 -19.26 5.29
CA ALA A 31 -14.28 -19.10 4.12
C ALA A 31 -14.50 -17.74 3.46
N ARG A 32 -15.75 -17.29 3.34
CA ARG A 32 -16.11 -15.97 2.80
C ARG A 32 -15.56 -14.84 3.68
N LEU A 33 -15.71 -14.95 5.00
CA LEU A 33 -15.21 -13.97 5.96
C LEU A 33 -13.68 -13.87 5.91
N ARG A 34 -12.98 -14.99 5.84
CA ARG A 34 -11.52 -15.02 5.71
C ARG A 34 -11.05 -14.38 4.40
N ALA A 35 -11.72 -14.67 3.30
CA ALA A 35 -11.42 -14.05 2.00
C ALA A 35 -11.67 -12.54 2.03
N ALA A 36 -12.79 -12.07 2.62
CA ALA A 36 -13.10 -10.67 2.77
C ALA A 36 -12.08 -9.94 3.66
N GLN A 37 -11.66 -10.54 4.78
CA GLN A 37 -10.63 -9.99 5.66
C GLN A 37 -9.27 -9.87 4.95
N ARG A 38 -8.91 -10.87 4.16
CA ARG A 38 -7.68 -10.85 3.37
C ARG A 38 -7.68 -9.73 2.34
N GLN A 39 -8.77 -9.54 1.61
CA GLN A 39 -8.94 -8.44 0.67
C GLN A 39 -8.87 -7.08 1.36
N THR A 40 -9.50 -6.92 2.52
CA THR A 40 -9.47 -5.67 3.31
C THR A 40 -8.06 -5.35 3.78
N ARG A 41 -7.30 -6.32 4.26
CA ARG A 41 -5.90 -6.12 4.67
C ARG A 41 -5.01 -5.69 3.50
N LEU A 42 -5.14 -6.35 2.36
CA LEU A 42 -4.37 -6.02 1.16
C LEU A 42 -4.75 -4.65 0.60
N ALA A 43 -6.03 -4.29 0.61
CA ALA A 43 -6.48 -2.97 0.23
C ALA A 43 -5.94 -1.88 1.17
N TRP A 44 -5.90 -2.14 2.48
CA TRP A 44 -5.31 -1.25 3.46
C TRP A 44 -3.80 -1.04 3.22
N VAL A 45 -3.06 -2.13 3.00
CA VAL A 45 -1.62 -2.07 2.67
C VAL A 45 -1.38 -1.26 1.41
N ARG A 46 -2.14 -1.52 0.35
CA ARG A 46 -2.05 -0.76 -0.90
C ARG A 46 -2.30 0.72 -0.69
N ASN A 47 -3.37 1.07 0.01
CA ASN A 47 -3.74 2.46 0.27
C ASN A 47 -2.68 3.16 1.13
N THR A 48 -2.12 2.46 2.13
CA THR A 48 -1.04 2.98 2.97
C THR A 48 0.22 3.25 2.15
N ILE A 49 0.64 2.32 1.31
CA ILE A 49 1.79 2.50 0.41
C ILE A 49 1.57 3.70 -0.51
N THR A 50 0.41 3.79 -1.15
CA THR A 50 0.07 4.89 -2.05
C THR A 50 0.09 6.24 -1.32
N LEU A 51 -0.44 6.29 -0.10
CA LEU A 51 -0.43 7.51 0.71
C LEU A 51 0.99 7.93 1.09
N LEU A 52 1.82 6.98 1.55
CA LEU A 52 3.20 7.26 1.95
C LEU A 52 4.06 7.71 0.76
N VAL A 53 3.95 7.02 -0.36
CA VAL A 53 4.66 7.40 -1.60
C VAL A 53 4.19 8.76 -2.09
N GLY A 54 2.87 9.01 -2.10
CA GLY A 54 2.32 10.31 -2.49
C GLY A 54 2.80 11.45 -1.58
N ALA A 55 2.81 11.23 -0.27
CA ALA A 55 3.33 12.21 0.69
C ALA A 55 4.82 12.49 0.47
N LEU A 56 5.61 11.43 0.21
CA LEU A 56 7.03 11.57 -0.10
C LEU A 56 7.25 12.34 -1.40
N GLU A 57 6.50 12.03 -2.45
CA GLU A 57 6.57 12.74 -3.73
C GLU A 57 6.24 14.24 -3.58
N VAL A 58 5.21 14.57 -2.82
CA VAL A 58 4.86 15.97 -2.52
C VAL A 58 5.99 16.66 -1.75
N LEU A 59 6.56 15.99 -0.77
CA LEU A 59 7.70 16.51 0.00
C LEU A 59 8.91 16.82 -0.89
N LEU A 60 9.26 15.89 -1.77
CA LEU A 60 10.38 16.05 -2.72
C LEU A 60 10.08 17.12 -3.76
N ALA A 61 8.84 17.24 -4.22
CA ALA A 61 8.41 18.29 -5.14
C ALA A 61 8.53 19.68 -4.50
N ILE A 62 8.10 19.85 -3.24
CA ILE A 62 8.26 21.09 -2.50
C ILE A 62 9.74 21.42 -2.32
N ARG A 63 10.56 20.45 -1.95
CA ARG A 63 12.01 20.61 -1.85
C ARG A 63 12.62 21.10 -3.17
N PHE A 64 12.26 20.46 -4.28
CA PHE A 64 12.72 20.84 -5.61
C PHE A 64 12.33 22.27 -5.95
N PHE A 65 11.08 22.63 -5.70
CA PHE A 65 10.55 23.97 -5.94
C PHE A 65 11.26 25.03 -5.09
N LEU A 66 11.49 24.76 -3.81
CA LEU A 66 12.23 25.66 -2.91
C LEU A 66 13.65 25.93 -3.42
N ARG A 67 14.34 24.90 -3.90
CA ARG A 67 15.67 25.03 -4.47
C ARG A 67 15.66 25.79 -5.80
N LEU A 68 14.70 25.49 -6.66
CA LEU A 68 14.55 26.15 -7.94
C LEU A 68 14.21 27.65 -7.78
N SER A 69 13.41 27.97 -6.76
CA SER A 69 13.00 29.36 -6.45
C SER A 69 14.07 30.15 -5.67
N SER A 70 15.20 29.53 -5.35
CA SER A 70 16.21 30.15 -4.48
C SER A 70 15.64 30.60 -3.12
N ALA A 71 14.75 29.79 -2.56
CA ALA A 71 14.14 30.06 -1.26
C ALA A 71 15.20 30.21 -0.17
N ASN A 72 14.97 31.12 0.75
CA ASN A 72 15.90 31.36 1.86
C ASN A 72 16.09 30.07 2.69
N PRO A 73 17.31 29.50 2.76
CA PRO A 73 17.58 28.27 3.50
C PRO A 73 17.43 28.45 5.03
N ASP A 74 17.50 29.66 5.53
CA ASP A 74 17.35 29.96 6.96
C ASP A 74 15.87 30.05 7.39
N ASN A 75 14.94 29.99 6.45
CA ASN A 75 13.52 29.98 6.76
C ASN A 75 13.14 28.66 7.45
N PRO A 76 12.43 28.71 8.62
CA PRO A 76 12.05 27.49 9.37
C PRO A 76 11.25 26.48 8.54
N PHE A 77 10.40 26.93 7.64
CA PHE A 77 9.65 26.05 6.75
C PHE A 77 10.59 25.32 5.77
N ALA A 78 11.49 26.07 5.13
CA ALA A 78 12.47 25.47 4.22
C ALA A 78 13.37 24.46 4.94
N GLN A 79 13.85 24.80 6.13
CA GLN A 79 14.66 23.88 6.97
C GLN A 79 13.89 22.61 7.32
N THR A 80 12.61 22.70 7.68
CA THR A 80 11.77 21.54 7.98
C THR A 80 11.65 20.63 6.77
N ILE A 81 11.40 21.17 5.59
CA ILE A 81 11.32 20.41 4.35
C ILE A 81 12.66 19.72 4.03
N TYR A 82 13.77 20.43 4.15
CA TYR A 82 15.09 19.88 3.90
C TYR A 82 15.46 18.78 4.89
N ASN A 83 15.20 18.97 6.16
CA ASN A 83 15.51 17.99 7.21
C ASN A 83 14.65 16.74 7.08
N LEU A 84 13.36 16.90 6.79
CA LEU A 84 12.43 15.80 6.64
C LEU A 84 12.74 14.97 5.37
N SER A 85 13.18 15.62 4.30
CA SER A 85 13.51 14.95 3.03
C SER A 85 14.95 14.40 2.99
N ALA A 86 15.82 14.83 3.87
CA ALA A 86 17.24 14.46 3.88
C ALA A 86 17.49 12.94 3.86
N PRO A 87 16.84 12.11 4.71
CA PRO A 87 17.10 10.67 4.70
C PRO A 87 16.71 10.00 3.38
N PHE A 88 15.73 10.54 2.66
CA PHE A 88 15.29 10.02 1.37
C PHE A 88 16.21 10.46 0.22
N MET A 89 16.91 11.56 0.40
CA MET A 89 17.89 12.07 -0.57
C MET A 89 19.26 11.45 -0.43
N THR A 90 19.59 10.89 0.72
CA THR A 90 20.92 10.33 1.01
C THR A 90 21.41 9.35 -0.05
N PRO A 91 20.61 8.38 -0.55
CA PRO A 91 21.05 7.45 -1.58
C PRO A 91 21.39 8.12 -2.92
N PHE A 92 20.84 9.30 -3.18
CA PHE A 92 20.96 10.02 -4.46
C PHE A 92 21.91 11.21 -4.39
N SER A 93 22.39 11.57 -3.19
CA SER A 93 23.13 12.81 -2.95
C SER A 93 24.46 12.89 -3.71
N THR A 94 25.04 11.76 -4.05
CA THR A 94 26.34 11.65 -4.75
C THR A 94 26.24 11.13 -6.18
N LEU A 95 25.01 10.96 -6.67
CA LEU A 95 24.80 10.33 -7.97
C LEU A 95 25.23 11.23 -9.12
N PHE A 96 24.91 12.50 -9.03
CA PHE A 96 25.30 13.51 -9.99
C PHE A 96 25.81 14.76 -9.28
N ILE A 97 26.81 15.39 -9.85
CA ILE A 97 27.26 16.71 -9.43
C ILE A 97 26.27 17.71 -9.98
N SER A 98 25.50 18.33 -9.09
CA SER A 98 24.56 19.39 -9.49
C SER A 98 25.34 20.55 -10.06
N PRO A 99 25.09 21.00 -11.32
CA PRO A 99 25.72 22.20 -11.83
C PRO A 99 25.28 23.40 -10.98
N THR A 100 26.22 23.97 -10.25
CA THR A 100 26.04 25.25 -9.59
C THR A 100 26.38 26.31 -10.62
N ASP A 101 25.40 27.13 -11.00
CA ASP A 101 25.69 28.37 -11.73
C ASP A 101 26.65 29.23 -10.91
N ALA A 102 27.53 29.96 -11.60
CA ALA A 102 28.57 30.77 -11.00
C ALA A 102 28.05 31.80 -10.00
N ASP A 103 26.76 32.13 -10.04
CA ASP A 103 26.09 33.05 -9.13
C ASP A 103 25.28 32.37 -8.01
N ALA A 104 25.27 31.02 -7.92
CA ALA A 104 24.62 30.19 -6.88
C ALA A 104 23.13 30.51 -6.59
N THR A 105 22.47 31.24 -7.48
CA THR A 105 21.12 31.73 -7.27
C THR A 105 20.02 30.73 -7.66
N ARG A 106 20.33 29.78 -8.53
CA ARG A 106 19.39 28.72 -8.92
C ARG A 106 20.14 27.39 -9.00
N ILE A 107 19.78 26.47 -8.13
CA ILE A 107 20.31 25.12 -8.13
C ILE A 107 19.27 24.20 -8.76
N PHE A 108 19.55 23.76 -9.98
CA PHE A 108 18.76 22.70 -10.59
C PHE A 108 19.18 21.36 -9.97
N ASP A 109 18.37 20.87 -9.02
CA ASP A 109 18.66 19.66 -8.27
C ASP A 109 18.26 18.42 -9.05
N LEU A 110 19.15 18.00 -9.97
CA LEU A 110 18.95 16.81 -10.79
C LEU A 110 18.81 15.55 -9.92
N ASN A 111 19.54 15.47 -8.80
CA ASN A 111 19.47 14.34 -7.89
C ASN A 111 18.07 14.21 -7.27
N ASN A 112 17.45 15.33 -6.92
CA ASN A 112 16.10 15.35 -6.42
C ASN A 112 15.07 14.88 -7.47
N LEU A 113 15.23 15.32 -8.70
CA LEU A 113 14.36 14.90 -9.81
C LEU A 113 14.44 13.39 -10.04
N ILE A 114 15.64 12.84 -10.04
CA ILE A 114 15.86 11.38 -10.18
C ILE A 114 15.30 10.63 -8.98
N ALA A 115 15.50 11.14 -7.77
CA ALA A 115 14.89 10.55 -6.57
C ALA A 115 13.37 10.46 -6.69
N MET A 116 12.71 11.51 -7.16
CA MET A 116 11.26 11.51 -7.40
C MET A 116 10.86 10.42 -8.39
N VAL A 117 11.54 10.31 -9.53
CA VAL A 117 11.24 9.29 -10.54
C VAL A 117 11.44 7.88 -9.97
N VAL A 118 12.54 7.64 -9.26
CA VAL A 118 12.83 6.32 -8.66
C VAL A 118 11.81 5.96 -7.60
N TYR A 119 11.46 6.88 -6.71
CA TYR A 119 10.44 6.60 -5.68
C TYR A 119 9.05 6.40 -6.27
N ALA A 120 8.67 7.12 -7.33
CA ALA A 120 7.43 6.89 -8.06
C ALA A 120 7.40 5.49 -8.70
N LEU A 121 8.49 5.05 -9.31
CA LEU A 121 8.61 3.71 -9.90
C LEU A 121 8.59 2.62 -8.84
N LEU A 122 9.30 2.79 -7.73
CA LEU A 122 9.28 1.84 -6.61
C LEU A 122 7.90 1.74 -5.97
N GLY A 123 7.23 2.87 -5.78
CA GLY A 123 5.85 2.91 -5.27
C GLY A 123 4.88 2.21 -6.22
N GLY A 124 4.97 2.48 -7.51
CA GLY A 124 4.18 1.81 -8.54
C GLY A 124 4.42 0.30 -8.57
N LEU A 125 5.69 -0.12 -8.46
CA LEU A 125 6.05 -1.54 -8.38
C LEU A 125 5.49 -2.20 -7.11
N ALA A 126 5.59 -1.53 -5.96
CA ALA A 126 5.03 -2.05 -4.70
C ALA A 126 3.51 -2.25 -4.79
N VAL A 127 2.79 -1.28 -5.35
CA VAL A 127 1.34 -1.39 -5.59
C VAL A 127 1.04 -2.51 -6.58
N ALA A 128 1.81 -2.65 -7.66
CA ALA A 128 1.64 -3.73 -8.63
C ALA A 128 1.86 -5.11 -8.00
N LEU A 129 2.85 -5.26 -7.11
CA LEU A 129 3.07 -6.50 -6.37
C LEU A 129 1.91 -6.84 -5.45
N VAL A 130 1.39 -5.86 -4.71
CA VAL A 130 0.21 -6.06 -3.85
C VAL A 130 -0.99 -6.51 -4.69
N ASN A 131 -1.23 -5.87 -5.83
CA ASN A 131 -2.30 -6.26 -6.75
C ASN A 131 -2.11 -7.67 -7.33
N TYR A 132 -0.87 -8.06 -7.62
CA TYR A 132 -0.54 -9.40 -8.09
C TYR A 132 -0.89 -10.46 -7.04
N PHE A 133 -0.58 -10.22 -5.77
CA PHE A 133 -0.92 -11.13 -4.68
C PHE A 133 -2.42 -11.20 -4.37
N GLN A 134 -3.20 -10.22 -4.80
CA GLN A 134 -4.66 -10.25 -4.67
C GLN A 134 -5.33 -11.23 -5.64
N GLY A 135 -4.57 -11.74 -6.62
CA GLY A 135 -5.10 -12.58 -7.68
C GLY A 135 -5.90 -11.80 -8.73
N PRO A 136 -6.31 -12.48 -9.81
CA PRO A 136 -7.08 -11.80 -10.86
C PRO A 136 -8.42 -11.34 -10.27
N VAL A 137 -8.58 -10.04 -10.17
CA VAL A 137 -9.91 -9.45 -9.97
C VAL A 137 -10.64 -9.72 -11.27
N GLU A 138 -11.56 -10.69 -11.26
CA GLU A 138 -12.50 -10.83 -12.35
C GLU A 138 -13.22 -9.50 -12.50
N ARG A 139 -12.81 -8.73 -13.47
CA ARG A 139 -13.57 -7.58 -13.94
C ARG A 139 -14.83 -8.10 -14.61
N ARG A 140 -15.88 -8.19 -13.85
CA ARG A 140 -17.23 -8.32 -14.40
C ARG A 140 -17.85 -6.95 -14.53
#